data_e1b12df2b261c166c4138cfe4ede67e8
#
_entry.id   e1b12df2b261c166c4138cfe4ede67e8
#
_cell.length_a   1.000
_cell.length_b   1.000
_cell.length_c   1.000
_cell.angle_alpha   90.00
_cell.angle_beta   90.00
_cell.angle_gamma   90.00
#
_symmetry.space_group_name_H-M   'P 1'
#
loop_
_entity.id
_entity.type
_entity.pdbx_description
1 polymer ?
#
loop_
_entity_poly.entity_id
_entity_poly.type
_entity_poly.pdbx_seq_one_letter_code
_entity_poly.pdbx_strand_id
1 'polypeptide(L)'
;SANLVSDRLDFDDLAAIIGTAPDTSAGETASPEQVEAGKKQNASGKVIPDTPIDLSRMRAMDARLEYRAKRVQADSLPIDNLSMTLSLQEGVLEIQPVQFGIGSGTLEAAVTVNASQDRVATQADMKIVRLPLAKVLRTFAGDLGDAEDAVGAVGGTIQLQAQGNSIREALANADGKLRIAMSEGRIGALLVELAGLDLAEA
;
A
#
# COMPACT_ATOMS: atom_id res chain seq x y z
N SER A 1 -19.75 -2.43 14.60
CA SER A 1 -19.69 -1.73 13.29
C SER A 1 -19.53 -0.23 13.50
N ALA A 2 -18.70 0.40 12.70
CA ALA A 2 -18.48 1.83 12.69
C ALA A 2 -18.52 2.38 11.27
N ASN A 3 -18.97 3.64 11.13
CA ASN A 3 -18.89 4.38 9.88
C ASN A 3 -18.16 5.69 10.19
N LEU A 4 -17.02 5.90 9.54
CA LEU A 4 -16.17 7.05 9.76
C LEU A 4 -16.03 7.84 8.46
N VAL A 5 -16.18 9.16 8.56
CA VAL A 5 -15.97 10.08 7.46
C VAL A 5 -14.98 11.15 7.93
N SER A 6 -13.94 11.37 7.14
CA SER A 6 -12.93 12.38 7.39
C SER A 6 -12.79 13.31 6.18
N ASP A 7 -12.61 14.60 6.43
CA ASP A 7 -12.23 15.54 5.38
C ASP A 7 -10.76 15.40 5.02
N ARG A 8 -9.94 14.98 5.98
CA ARG A 8 -8.49 14.82 5.85
C ARG A 8 -8.04 13.62 6.68
N LEU A 9 -7.23 12.79 6.10
CA LEU A 9 -6.55 11.67 6.75
C LEU A 9 -5.05 11.85 6.55
N ASP A 10 -4.27 11.68 7.60
CA ASP A 10 -2.84 11.49 7.48
C ASP A 10 -2.56 10.01 7.21
N PHE A 11 -1.73 9.71 6.20
CA PHE A 11 -1.42 8.32 5.86
C PHE A 11 -0.60 7.65 6.97
N ASP A 12 0.18 8.43 7.71
CA ASP A 12 1.00 7.95 8.81
C ASP A 12 0.15 7.46 9.98
N ASP A 13 -1.07 7.98 10.17
CA ASP A 13 -2.03 7.47 11.13
C ASP A 13 -2.46 6.02 10.81
N LEU A 14 -2.46 5.64 9.53
CA LEU A 14 -2.73 4.28 9.09
C LEU A 14 -1.53 3.34 9.22
N ALA A 15 -0.34 3.88 9.32
CA ALA A 15 0.91 3.12 9.41
C ALA A 15 0.87 2.13 10.58
N ALA A 16 0.30 2.52 11.70
CA ALA A 16 0.14 1.66 12.87
C ALA A 16 -0.79 0.45 12.63
N ILE A 17 -1.77 0.58 11.73
CA ILE A 17 -2.70 -0.51 11.38
C ILE A 17 -2.01 -1.56 10.51
N ILE A 18 -1.12 -1.12 9.63
CA ILE A 18 -0.37 -2.01 8.73
C ILE A 18 0.97 -2.47 9.31
N GLY A 19 1.26 -2.13 10.58
CA GLY A 19 2.47 -2.57 11.28
C GLY A 19 3.74 -1.81 10.89
N THR A 20 3.64 -0.68 10.19
CA THR A 20 4.74 0.26 9.98
C THR A 20 4.85 1.20 11.18
N ALA A 21 6.04 1.71 11.44
CA ALA A 21 6.22 2.71 12.47
C ALA A 21 5.53 4.02 12.08
N PRO A 22 4.70 4.61 12.95
CA PRO A 22 4.15 5.94 12.71
C PRO A 22 5.29 6.97 12.69
N ASP A 23 5.10 8.06 11.97
CA ASP A 23 5.98 9.21 12.09
C ASP A 23 5.90 9.76 13.52
N THR A 24 7.05 10.05 14.10
CA THR A 24 7.18 10.60 15.46
C THR A 24 7.75 12.02 15.43
N SER A 25 7.61 12.73 14.31
CA SER A 25 8.04 14.11 14.17
C SER A 25 7.23 15.08 15.07
N ALA A 26 7.75 16.28 15.26
CA ALA A 26 7.14 17.26 16.17
C ALA A 26 5.76 17.70 15.66
N GLY A 27 4.71 17.33 16.41
CA GLY A 27 3.31 17.64 16.08
C GLY A 27 2.42 16.40 15.96
N GLU A 28 3.00 15.20 15.96
CA GLU A 28 2.26 13.93 15.89
C GLU A 28 1.89 13.40 17.28
N THR A 29 0.70 12.83 17.39
CA THR A 29 0.18 12.26 18.64
C THR A 29 0.34 10.73 18.63
N ALA A 30 1.57 10.26 18.70
CA ALA A 30 1.83 8.82 18.80
C ALA A 30 1.77 8.34 20.26
N SER A 31 1.19 7.15 20.49
CA SER A 31 1.20 6.54 21.83
C SER A 31 2.63 6.12 22.22
N PRO A 32 2.97 5.99 23.53
CA PRO A 32 4.28 5.53 23.95
C PRO A 32 4.70 4.18 23.34
N GLU A 33 3.72 3.28 23.17
CA GLU A 33 3.94 1.97 22.55
C GLU A 33 4.25 2.07 21.05
N GLN A 34 3.59 2.99 20.35
CA GLN A 34 3.86 3.29 18.94
C GLN A 34 5.24 3.91 18.74
N VAL A 35 5.64 4.83 19.63
CA VAL A 35 6.99 5.42 19.63
C VAL A 35 8.07 4.36 19.86
N GLU A 36 7.85 3.42 20.78
CA GLU A 36 8.80 2.32 21.00
C GLU A 36 8.86 1.35 19.81
N ALA A 37 7.72 1.02 19.19
CA ALA A 37 7.68 0.19 18.00
C ALA A 37 8.45 0.85 16.85
N GLY A 38 8.26 2.16 16.64
CA GLY A 38 8.98 2.95 15.65
C GLY A 38 10.50 2.95 15.87
N LYS A 39 10.95 3.15 17.11
CA LYS A 39 12.37 3.09 17.45
C LYS A 39 12.98 1.72 17.16
N LYS A 40 12.28 0.64 17.49
CA LYS A 40 12.75 -0.72 17.21
C LYS A 40 12.86 -1.00 15.72
N GLN A 41 11.89 -0.53 14.93
CA GLN A 41 11.89 -0.70 13.48
C GLN A 41 13.03 0.09 12.83
N ASN A 42 13.21 1.36 13.18
CA ASN A 42 14.30 2.19 12.68
C ASN A 42 15.68 1.65 13.08
N ALA A 43 15.81 1.13 14.30
CA ALA A 43 17.04 0.51 14.76
C ALA A 43 17.38 -0.81 14.02
N SER A 44 16.37 -1.49 13.45
CA SER A 44 16.58 -2.72 12.68
C SER A 44 17.15 -2.49 11.29
N GLY A 45 17.11 -1.26 10.76
CA GLY A 45 17.51 -0.92 9.39
C GLY A 45 16.65 -1.59 8.30
N LYS A 46 15.53 -2.21 8.68
CA LYS A 46 14.66 -2.96 7.77
C LYS A 46 13.54 -2.05 7.26
N VAL A 47 13.45 -1.90 5.96
CA VAL A 47 12.39 -1.13 5.30
C VAL A 47 11.02 -1.82 5.45
N ILE A 48 10.99 -3.15 5.52
CA ILE A 48 9.75 -3.94 5.63
C ILE A 48 9.60 -4.45 7.06
N PRO A 49 8.46 -4.20 7.72
CA PRO A 49 8.17 -4.69 9.06
C PRO A 49 8.25 -6.22 9.16
N ASP A 50 8.89 -6.70 10.23
CA ASP A 50 8.99 -8.12 10.56
C ASP A 50 8.18 -8.45 11.84
N THR A 51 7.34 -7.52 12.25
CA THR A 51 6.47 -7.69 13.43
C THR A 51 5.44 -8.77 13.14
N PRO A 52 5.34 -9.81 13.98
CA PRO A 52 4.33 -10.85 13.80
C PRO A 52 2.92 -10.28 13.90
N ILE A 53 2.03 -10.81 13.07
CA ILE A 53 0.59 -10.53 13.13
C ILE A 53 0.03 -11.17 14.41
N ASP A 54 -0.73 -10.40 15.19
CA ASP A 54 -1.38 -10.94 16.40
C ASP A 54 -2.64 -11.75 16.02
N LEU A 55 -2.43 -13.04 15.79
CA LEU A 55 -3.48 -13.97 15.39
C LEU A 55 -4.55 -14.13 16.49
N SER A 56 -4.14 -14.07 17.75
CA SER A 56 -5.07 -14.24 18.87
C SER A 56 -6.07 -13.08 18.92
N ARG A 57 -5.60 -11.90 18.68
CA ARG A 57 -6.40 -10.69 18.61
C ARG A 57 -7.35 -10.69 17.41
N MET A 58 -6.86 -11.08 16.25
CA MET A 58 -7.69 -11.19 15.05
C MET A 58 -8.81 -12.22 15.18
N ARG A 59 -8.55 -13.34 15.86
CA ARG A 59 -9.54 -14.42 16.10
C ARG A 59 -10.54 -14.09 17.21
N ALA A 60 -10.17 -13.19 18.12
CA ALA A 60 -10.97 -12.86 19.31
C ALA A 60 -11.99 -11.75 19.09
N MET A 61 -11.97 -11.07 17.93
CA MET A 61 -12.84 -9.93 17.71
C MET A 61 -13.47 -9.94 16.31
N ASP A 62 -14.73 -9.49 16.28
CA ASP A 62 -15.42 -9.18 15.04
C ASP A 62 -15.56 -7.66 14.91
N ALA A 63 -15.26 -7.14 13.74
CA ALA A 63 -15.31 -5.72 13.45
C ALA A 63 -15.81 -5.46 12.03
N ARG A 64 -16.56 -4.37 11.87
CA ARG A 64 -16.89 -3.82 10.55
C ARG A 64 -16.69 -2.32 10.59
N LEU A 65 -15.91 -1.82 9.64
CA LEU A 65 -15.61 -0.42 9.49
C LEU A 65 -15.83 0.00 8.04
N GLU A 66 -16.60 1.05 7.84
CA GLU A 66 -16.67 1.78 6.58
C GLU A 66 -15.96 3.12 6.78
N TYR A 67 -14.99 3.41 5.93
CA TYR A 67 -14.21 4.62 6.04
C TYR A 67 -14.18 5.38 4.71
N ARG A 68 -14.34 6.69 4.78
CA ARG A 68 -14.20 7.59 3.64
C ARG A 68 -13.40 8.82 4.03
N ALA A 69 -12.43 9.18 3.18
CA ALA A 69 -11.69 10.43 3.31
C ALA A 69 -11.63 11.17 1.98
N LYS A 70 -11.87 12.48 2.02
CA LYS A 70 -11.82 13.31 0.80
C LYS A 70 -10.39 13.52 0.32
N ARG A 71 -9.45 13.70 1.23
CA ARG A 71 -8.02 13.84 0.97
C ARG A 71 -7.22 13.00 1.94
N VAL A 72 -6.22 12.34 1.43
CA VAL A 72 -5.22 11.66 2.24
C VAL A 72 -3.91 12.42 2.07
N GLN A 73 -3.36 12.89 3.17
CA GLN A 73 -2.05 13.51 3.19
C GLN A 73 -1.01 12.39 3.25
N ALA A 74 -0.24 12.27 2.18
CA ALA A 74 0.92 11.41 2.10
C ALA A 74 2.02 12.22 1.41
N ASP A 75 3.23 12.16 1.93
CA ASP A 75 4.33 13.03 1.50
C ASP A 75 4.66 12.95 0.01
N SER A 76 4.47 11.79 -0.59
CA SER A 76 4.85 11.53 -1.98
C SER A 76 3.68 11.32 -2.94
N LEU A 77 2.47 11.07 -2.47
CA LEU A 77 1.30 10.75 -3.30
C LEU A 77 0.08 11.56 -2.90
N PRO A 78 -0.39 12.50 -3.72
CA PRO A 78 -1.68 13.15 -3.50
C PRO A 78 -2.80 12.14 -3.75
N ILE A 79 -3.31 11.56 -2.69
CA ILE A 79 -4.42 10.61 -2.70
C ILE A 79 -5.73 11.37 -2.43
N ASP A 80 -6.69 11.20 -3.32
CA ASP A 80 -8.01 11.80 -3.20
C ASP A 80 -9.10 10.73 -3.15
N ASN A 81 -10.20 11.05 -2.45
CA ASN A 81 -11.42 10.24 -2.44
C ASN A 81 -11.19 8.78 -2.02
N LEU A 82 -10.44 8.58 -0.94
CA LEU A 82 -10.27 7.25 -0.35
C LEU A 82 -11.63 6.75 0.17
N SER A 83 -11.99 5.55 -0.21
CA SER A 83 -13.06 4.78 0.41
C SER A 83 -12.61 3.35 0.63
N MET A 84 -12.94 2.80 1.79
CA MET A 84 -12.67 1.41 2.11
C MET A 84 -13.73 0.83 3.04
N THR A 85 -13.96 -0.47 2.91
CA THR A 85 -14.73 -1.27 3.85
C THR A 85 -13.84 -2.37 4.40
N LEU A 86 -13.78 -2.46 5.71
CA LEU A 86 -13.05 -3.48 6.44
C LEU A 86 -14.06 -4.34 7.20
N SER A 87 -13.92 -5.65 7.08
CA SER A 87 -14.68 -6.64 7.83
C SER A 87 -13.71 -7.67 8.42
N LEU A 88 -13.76 -7.83 9.72
CA LEU A 88 -13.02 -8.88 10.44
C LEU A 88 -14.04 -9.80 11.09
N GLN A 89 -14.03 -11.08 10.74
CA GLN A 89 -14.89 -12.10 11.28
C GLN A 89 -14.13 -13.42 11.38
N GLU A 90 -14.20 -14.08 12.53
CA GLU A 90 -13.58 -15.39 12.77
C GLU A 90 -12.10 -15.47 12.34
N GLY A 91 -11.34 -14.39 12.51
CA GLY A 91 -9.94 -14.29 12.12
C GLY A 91 -9.70 -14.07 10.62
N VAL A 92 -10.74 -13.82 9.83
CA VAL A 92 -10.63 -13.43 8.42
C VAL A 92 -10.87 -11.93 8.31
N LEU A 93 -9.84 -11.20 7.87
CA LEU A 93 -9.91 -9.78 7.57
C LEU A 93 -10.10 -9.60 6.06
N GLU A 94 -11.19 -8.95 5.70
CA GLU A 94 -11.47 -8.50 4.33
C GLU A 94 -11.44 -6.98 4.29
N ILE A 95 -10.66 -6.42 3.37
CA ILE A 95 -10.60 -4.99 3.10
C ILE A 95 -11.01 -4.79 1.65
N GLN A 96 -12.30 -4.56 1.42
CA GLN A 96 -12.85 -4.43 0.07
C GLN A 96 -14.20 -3.71 0.04
N PRO A 97 -14.41 -2.81 -0.95
CA PRO A 97 -13.38 -2.30 -1.85
C PRO A 97 -12.45 -1.32 -1.12
N VAL A 98 -11.20 -1.22 -1.58
CA VAL A 98 -10.35 -0.06 -1.33
C VAL A 98 -10.27 0.70 -2.64
N GLN A 99 -10.69 1.95 -2.64
CA GLN A 99 -10.69 2.80 -3.84
C GLN A 99 -10.11 4.16 -3.50
N PHE A 100 -9.24 4.67 -4.35
CA PHE A 100 -8.75 6.03 -4.23
C PHE A 100 -8.27 6.59 -5.57
N GLY A 101 -8.24 7.92 -5.66
CA GLY A 101 -7.73 8.67 -6.80
C GLY A 101 -6.27 9.09 -6.61
N ILE A 102 -5.51 9.12 -7.69
CA ILE A 102 -4.18 9.74 -7.76
C ILE A 102 -4.13 10.58 -9.04
N GLY A 103 -4.32 11.88 -8.89
CA GLY A 103 -4.44 12.79 -10.04
C GLY A 103 -5.65 12.43 -10.91
N SER A 104 -5.42 12.07 -12.18
CA SER A 104 -6.48 11.65 -13.10
C SER A 104 -6.72 10.13 -13.12
N GLY A 105 -5.96 9.38 -12.35
CA GLY A 105 -6.06 7.92 -12.28
C GLY A 105 -6.80 7.44 -11.03
N THR A 106 -7.17 6.17 -11.04
CA THR A 106 -7.80 5.50 -9.90
C THR A 106 -7.13 4.17 -9.62
N LEU A 107 -7.13 3.78 -8.35
CA LEU A 107 -6.73 2.47 -7.89
C LEU A 107 -7.90 1.83 -7.15
N GLU A 108 -8.18 0.58 -7.47
CA GLU A 108 -9.13 -0.28 -6.77
C GLU A 108 -8.37 -1.50 -6.26
N ALA A 109 -8.62 -1.89 -5.02
CA ALA A 109 -8.01 -3.08 -4.44
C ALA A 109 -9.01 -3.85 -3.58
N ALA A 110 -8.77 -5.15 -3.48
CA ALA A 110 -9.41 -6.05 -2.54
C ALA A 110 -8.30 -6.88 -1.87
N VAL A 111 -8.29 -6.89 -0.54
CA VAL A 111 -7.31 -7.64 0.24
C VAL A 111 -8.05 -8.54 1.22
N THR A 112 -7.68 -9.81 1.26
CA THR A 112 -8.15 -10.79 2.24
C THR A 112 -6.97 -11.34 3.01
N VAL A 113 -7.02 -11.27 4.34
CA VAL A 113 -6.01 -11.84 5.24
C VAL A 113 -6.71 -12.89 6.10
N ASN A 114 -6.41 -14.16 5.85
CA ASN A 114 -6.98 -15.26 6.60
C ASN A 114 -6.02 -15.74 7.69
N ALA A 115 -6.32 -15.36 8.93
CA ALA A 115 -5.60 -15.72 10.15
C ALA A 115 -6.30 -16.82 10.95
N SER A 116 -7.30 -17.52 10.39
CA SER A 116 -8.00 -18.62 11.06
C SER A 116 -7.10 -19.82 11.31
N GLN A 117 -6.05 -19.99 10.51
CA GLN A 117 -5.02 -21.03 10.64
C GLN A 117 -3.73 -20.45 11.24
N ASP A 118 -2.82 -21.34 11.69
CA ASP A 118 -1.55 -20.91 12.31
C ASP A 118 -0.61 -20.20 11.34
N ARG A 119 -0.79 -20.40 10.05
CA ARG A 119 -0.11 -19.66 9.00
C ARG A 119 -1.11 -18.76 8.29
N VAL A 120 -0.81 -17.47 8.30
CA VAL A 120 -1.66 -16.47 7.64
C VAL A 120 -1.55 -16.60 6.14
N ALA A 121 -2.70 -16.69 5.47
CA ALA A 121 -2.79 -16.61 4.02
C ALA A 121 -3.34 -15.23 3.62
N THR A 122 -2.67 -14.56 2.70
CA THR A 122 -3.05 -13.25 2.18
C THR A 122 -3.30 -13.34 0.69
N GLN A 123 -4.40 -12.78 0.24
CA GLN A 123 -4.72 -12.57 -1.17
C GLN A 123 -4.95 -11.08 -1.39
N ALA A 124 -4.37 -10.53 -2.47
CA ALA A 124 -4.59 -9.15 -2.87
C ALA A 124 -4.81 -9.07 -4.39
N ASP A 125 -5.90 -8.44 -4.77
CA ASP A 125 -6.24 -8.12 -6.14
C ASP A 125 -6.27 -6.60 -6.29
N MET A 126 -5.52 -6.06 -7.25
CA MET A 126 -5.41 -4.63 -7.51
C MET A 126 -5.68 -4.33 -8.97
N LYS A 127 -6.41 -3.25 -9.23
CA LYS A 127 -6.66 -2.70 -10.55
C LYS A 127 -6.25 -1.23 -10.58
N ILE A 128 -5.43 -0.91 -11.53
CA ILE A 128 -4.87 0.42 -11.75
C ILE A 128 -5.44 0.96 -13.06
N VAL A 129 -6.01 2.16 -13.03
CA VAL A 129 -6.59 2.79 -14.20
C VAL A 129 -6.01 4.19 -14.38
N ARG A 130 -5.30 4.42 -15.47
CA ARG A 130 -4.78 5.72 -15.91
C ARG A 130 -3.98 6.51 -14.86
N LEU A 131 -3.13 5.85 -14.06
CA LEU A 131 -2.22 6.58 -13.19
C LEU A 131 -1.23 7.40 -14.02
N PRO A 132 -1.08 8.71 -13.75
CA PRO A 132 -0.10 9.53 -14.45
C PRO A 132 1.32 8.99 -14.24
N LEU A 133 2.02 8.69 -15.34
CA LEU A 133 3.34 8.06 -15.30
C LEU A 133 4.35 8.87 -14.48
N ALA A 134 4.37 10.19 -14.65
CA ALA A 134 5.25 11.08 -13.88
C ALA A 134 5.05 10.94 -12.36
N LYS A 135 3.81 10.75 -11.89
CA LYS A 135 3.54 10.57 -10.47
C LYS A 135 4.02 9.22 -9.95
N VAL A 136 3.81 8.16 -10.75
CA VAL A 136 4.30 6.81 -10.41
C VAL A 136 5.83 6.83 -10.28
N LEU A 137 6.51 7.43 -11.24
CA LEU A 137 7.98 7.50 -11.24
C LEU A 137 8.54 8.28 -10.05
N ARG A 138 7.96 9.42 -9.71
CA ARG A 138 8.40 10.18 -8.52
C ARG A 138 8.28 9.38 -7.23
N THR A 139 7.24 8.56 -7.11
CA THR A 139 7.02 7.76 -5.90
C THR A 139 8.04 6.63 -5.75
N PHE A 140 8.39 5.96 -6.85
CA PHE A 140 9.25 4.77 -6.80
C PHE A 140 10.71 5.04 -7.14
N ALA A 141 11.00 6.04 -7.95
CA ALA A 141 12.34 6.35 -8.42
C ALA A 141 12.97 7.57 -7.75
N GLY A 142 12.23 8.23 -6.85
CA GLY A 142 12.71 9.44 -6.17
C GLY A 142 12.90 10.62 -7.15
N ASP A 143 13.78 11.52 -6.78
CA ASP A 143 14.05 12.77 -7.52
C ASP A 143 15.00 12.52 -8.71
N LEU A 144 14.71 11.52 -9.53
CA LEU A 144 15.40 11.34 -10.81
C LEU A 144 14.84 12.39 -11.78
N GLY A 145 15.65 13.37 -12.12
CA GLY A 145 15.28 14.56 -12.88
C GLY A 145 14.43 14.35 -14.15
N ASP A 146 14.48 13.18 -14.75
CA ASP A 146 13.71 12.81 -15.95
C ASP A 146 12.25 12.41 -15.66
N ALA A 147 11.85 12.31 -14.39
CA ALA A 147 10.48 11.93 -14.04
C ALA A 147 9.44 13.02 -14.41
N GLU A 148 9.87 14.27 -14.51
CA GLU A 148 8.99 15.39 -14.90
C GLU A 148 8.62 15.38 -16.38
N ASP A 149 9.52 14.89 -17.22
CA ASP A 149 9.32 14.78 -18.67
C ASP A 149 8.55 13.53 -19.09
N ALA A 150 8.23 12.66 -18.14
CA ALA A 150 7.46 11.46 -18.41
C ALA A 150 6.01 11.79 -18.73
N VAL A 151 5.58 11.49 -19.92
CA VAL A 151 4.21 11.70 -20.42
C VAL A 151 3.53 10.36 -20.59
N GLY A 152 2.25 10.29 -20.28
CA GLY A 152 1.44 9.09 -20.43
C GLY A 152 0.80 8.63 -19.12
N ALA A 153 0.08 7.53 -19.22
CA ALA A 153 -0.58 6.92 -18.07
C ALA A 153 -0.35 5.40 -18.04
N VAL A 154 -0.23 4.88 -16.84
CA VAL A 154 -0.09 3.45 -16.57
C VAL A 154 -1.40 2.89 -16.07
N GLY A 155 -1.78 1.75 -16.60
CA GLY A 155 -2.86 0.92 -16.12
C GLY A 155 -2.41 -0.52 -15.94
N GLY A 156 -3.17 -1.30 -15.19
CA GLY A 156 -2.79 -2.70 -15.00
C GLY A 156 -3.59 -3.42 -13.94
N THR A 157 -3.23 -4.67 -13.74
CA THR A 157 -3.76 -5.52 -12.68
C THR A 157 -2.64 -6.24 -11.97
N ILE A 158 -2.76 -6.33 -10.65
CA ILE A 158 -1.84 -7.07 -9.79
C ILE A 158 -2.68 -8.08 -9.03
N GLN A 159 -2.28 -9.34 -9.05
CA GLN A 159 -2.88 -10.42 -8.26
C GLN A 159 -1.76 -11.05 -7.46
N LEU A 160 -1.89 -11.06 -6.15
CA LEU A 160 -0.90 -11.61 -5.23
C LEU A 160 -1.54 -12.65 -4.31
N GLN A 161 -0.81 -13.70 -4.05
CA GLN A 161 -1.09 -14.68 -3.02
C GLN A 161 0.18 -14.85 -2.18
N ALA A 162 0.05 -14.76 -0.87
CA ALA A 162 1.19 -14.80 0.02
C ALA A 162 0.87 -15.61 1.26
N GLN A 163 1.88 -16.14 1.91
CA GLN A 163 1.75 -16.86 3.17
C GLN A 163 2.86 -16.43 4.13
N GLY A 164 2.49 -16.05 5.34
CA GLY A 164 3.45 -15.65 6.37
C GLY A 164 2.80 -14.96 7.55
N ASN A 165 3.44 -15.06 8.70
CA ASN A 165 2.94 -14.48 9.95
C ASN A 165 3.47 -13.07 10.22
N SER A 166 4.22 -12.50 9.28
CA SER A 166 4.61 -11.10 9.22
C SER A 166 4.53 -10.59 7.78
N ILE A 167 4.53 -9.26 7.58
CA ILE A 167 4.54 -8.67 6.23
C ILE A 167 5.78 -9.12 5.45
N ARG A 168 6.94 -9.16 6.10
CA ARG A 168 8.19 -9.64 5.51
C ARG A 168 8.09 -11.09 5.05
N GLU A 169 7.59 -11.98 5.91
CA GLU A 169 7.44 -13.39 5.57
C GLU A 169 6.44 -13.60 4.44
N ALA A 170 5.31 -12.87 4.48
CA ALA A 170 4.31 -12.91 3.44
C ALA A 170 4.89 -12.47 2.08
N LEU A 171 5.62 -11.35 2.04
CA LEU A 171 6.24 -10.87 0.81
C LEU A 171 7.35 -11.81 0.29
N ALA A 172 8.12 -12.44 1.18
CA ALA A 172 9.14 -13.41 0.80
C ALA A 172 8.57 -14.69 0.18
N ASN A 173 7.31 -15.01 0.51
CA ASN A 173 6.58 -16.19 0.00
C ASN A 173 5.42 -15.77 -0.92
N ALA A 174 5.50 -14.63 -1.54
CA ALA A 174 4.45 -14.14 -2.42
C ALA A 174 4.62 -14.66 -3.84
N ASP A 175 3.53 -15.20 -4.38
CA ASP A 175 3.37 -15.50 -5.79
C ASP A 175 2.32 -14.59 -6.40
N GLY A 176 2.43 -14.32 -7.70
CA GLY A 176 1.43 -13.46 -8.29
C GLY A 176 1.51 -13.27 -9.79
N LYS A 177 0.60 -12.46 -10.28
CA LYS A 177 0.53 -12.06 -11.69
C LYS A 177 0.46 -10.55 -11.76
N LEU A 178 1.37 -9.97 -12.54
CA LEU A 178 1.42 -8.57 -12.85
C LEU A 178 1.13 -8.37 -14.34
N ARG A 179 0.16 -7.51 -14.66
CA ARG A 179 -0.09 -7.04 -16.02
C ARG A 179 -0.02 -5.54 -15.99
N ILE A 180 0.82 -4.96 -16.82
CA ILE A 180 0.97 -3.52 -16.97
C ILE A 180 0.70 -3.17 -18.41
N ALA A 181 -0.06 -2.10 -18.61
CA ALA A 181 -0.28 -1.46 -19.90
C ALA A 181 0.03 0.03 -19.76
N MET A 182 0.67 0.59 -20.76
CA MET A 182 0.96 2.01 -20.82
C MET A 182 0.25 2.61 -22.03
N SER A 183 -0.38 3.77 -21.82
CA SER A 183 -0.91 4.55 -22.95
C SER A 183 0.26 5.18 -23.75
N GLU A 184 -0.05 5.72 -24.90
CA GLU A 184 0.92 6.52 -25.65
C GLU A 184 1.61 7.52 -24.72
N GLY A 185 2.93 7.37 -24.59
CA GLY A 185 3.70 8.13 -23.63
C GLY A 185 5.16 8.19 -23.99
N ARG A 186 5.92 9.01 -23.28
CA ARG A 186 7.34 9.14 -23.38
C ARG A 186 7.97 8.80 -22.05
N ILE A 187 8.91 7.88 -22.05
CA ILE A 187 9.74 7.53 -20.89
C ILE A 187 11.15 7.98 -21.21
N GLY A 188 11.82 8.66 -20.29
CA GLY A 188 13.23 8.99 -20.46
C GLY A 188 14.10 7.74 -20.61
N ALA A 189 15.13 7.80 -21.43
CA ALA A 189 16.03 6.65 -21.72
C ALA A 189 16.67 6.08 -20.44
N LEU A 190 16.98 6.93 -19.46
CA LEU A 190 17.56 6.54 -18.17
C LEU A 190 16.64 5.60 -17.36
N LEU A 191 15.32 5.80 -17.45
CA LEU A 191 14.35 4.98 -16.72
C LEU A 191 14.16 3.60 -17.36
N VAL A 192 14.34 3.52 -18.68
CA VAL A 192 14.34 2.25 -19.41
C VAL A 192 15.57 1.41 -19.01
N GLU A 193 16.72 2.04 -18.88
CA GLU A 193 17.97 1.41 -18.45
C GLU A 193 17.90 0.93 -16.98
N LEU A 194 17.33 1.76 -16.09
CA LEU A 194 17.10 1.41 -14.66
C LEU A 194 16.13 0.24 -14.48
N ALA A 195 15.15 0.09 -15.37
CA ALA A 195 14.21 -1.04 -15.35
C ALA A 195 14.85 -2.33 -15.89
N GLY A 196 16.10 -2.31 -16.35
CA GLY A 196 16.79 -3.46 -16.92
C GLY A 196 16.16 -3.96 -18.22
N LEU A 197 15.37 -3.11 -18.88
CA LEU A 197 14.78 -3.41 -20.17
C LEU A 197 15.76 -2.95 -21.27
N ASP A 198 16.66 -3.83 -21.67
CA ASP A 198 17.50 -3.61 -22.83
C ASP A 198 16.66 -3.78 -24.10
N LEU A 199 16.16 -2.66 -24.64
CA LEU A 199 15.37 -2.63 -25.87
C LEU A 199 16.24 -2.55 -27.14
N ALA A 200 17.56 -2.71 -27.00
CA ALA A 200 18.49 -2.55 -28.12
C ALA A 200 18.64 -3.82 -28.99
N GLU A 201 18.00 -4.93 -28.63
CA GLU A 201 18.07 -6.20 -29.38
C GLU A 201 16.70 -6.67 -29.92
N ALA A 202 15.80 -5.78 -30.27
CA ALA A 202 14.53 -6.16 -30.92
C ALA A 202 14.39 -5.55 -32.31
#